data_2c17a4eda694c381ee2c760c1535c6d5
#
_entry.id   2c17a4eda694c381ee2c760c1535c6d5
#
_cell.length_a   1.000
_cell.length_b   1.000
_cell.length_c   1.000
_cell.angle_alpha   90.00
_cell.angle_beta   90.00
_cell.angle_gamma   90.00
#
_symmetry.space_group_name_H-M   'P 1'
#
loop_
_entity.id
_entity.type
_entity.pdbx_description
1 polymer ?
#
loop_
_entity_poly.entity_id
_entity_poly.type
_entity_poly.pdbx_seq_one_letter_code
_entity_poly.pdbx_strand_id
1 'polypeptide(L)'
;MALLDRVKTGKGQIVDTALYETAFSMMEPHVPAYDRLKLVPKRVGPNLPATAPNSLYPSRDGEYVLIAANSDVIFQRLARVMGRPELIDDERYATQRARAARVAEMNGIVQEWTQQHEALDIEARLLEAEVPCARVYTMADIFEDPHFKQRDMLVQVPHPEFGQLTMMGIVPKLSATPGQIWRAGAGVGAHTADVLRSRLGLTDEQIRALEKEGIIRCADASAADHEAGGSTP
;
A
#
# COMPACT_ATOMS: atom_id res chain seq x y z
N MET A 1 17.41 -1.81 14.42
CA MET A 1 18.85 -1.77 14.74
C MET A 1 19.08 -1.38 16.21
N ALA A 2 18.58 -0.24 16.71
CA ALA A 2 18.76 0.21 18.11
C ALA A 2 18.33 -0.81 19.17
N LEU A 3 17.22 -1.53 18.97
CA LEU A 3 16.77 -2.59 19.88
C LEU A 3 17.72 -3.80 19.91
N LEU A 4 18.26 -4.19 18.75
CA LEU A 4 19.25 -5.28 18.67
C LEU A 4 20.57 -4.90 19.36
N ASP A 5 21.00 -3.65 19.21
CA ASP A 5 22.17 -3.14 19.92
C ASP A 5 21.95 -3.13 21.44
N ARG A 6 20.76 -2.69 21.88
CA ARG A 6 20.38 -2.72 23.30
C ARG A 6 20.41 -4.14 23.89
N VAL A 7 19.98 -5.15 23.14
CA VAL A 7 20.06 -6.55 23.60
C VAL A 7 21.50 -6.98 23.83
N LYS A 8 22.44 -6.52 22.99
CA LYS A 8 23.88 -6.85 23.11
C LYS A 8 24.61 -6.03 24.18
N THR A 9 24.32 -4.75 24.26
CA THR A 9 25.08 -3.79 25.07
C THR A 9 24.41 -3.44 26.40
N GLY A 10 23.12 -3.70 26.56
CA GLY A 10 22.31 -3.24 27.68
C GLY A 10 22.02 -1.74 27.68
N LYS A 11 22.50 -0.99 26.69
CA LYS A 11 22.39 0.47 26.63
C LYS A 11 21.40 0.88 25.54
N GLY A 12 20.48 1.79 25.86
CA GLY A 12 19.63 2.45 24.88
C GLY A 12 20.36 3.57 24.15
N GLN A 13 19.79 4.06 23.05
CA GLN A 13 20.30 5.19 22.29
C GLN A 13 19.15 6.05 21.76
N ILE A 14 19.45 7.30 21.46
CA ILE A 14 18.51 8.20 20.79
C ILE A 14 18.47 7.81 19.31
N VAL A 15 17.25 7.73 18.76
CA VAL A 15 17.01 7.61 17.32
C VAL A 15 16.46 8.95 16.86
N ASP A 16 17.29 9.71 16.15
CA ASP A 16 16.92 11.01 15.58
C ASP A 16 16.65 10.85 14.08
N THR A 17 15.56 11.40 13.60
CA THR A 17 15.15 11.30 12.18
C THR A 17 14.19 12.44 11.84
N ALA A 18 14.41 13.06 10.69
CA ALA A 18 13.51 14.07 10.15
C ALA A 18 12.72 13.52 8.95
N LEU A 19 11.50 14.01 8.77
CA LEU A 19 10.62 13.57 7.67
C LEU A 19 11.28 13.75 6.31
N TYR A 20 11.90 14.89 6.06
CA TYR A 20 12.51 15.16 4.76
C TYR A 20 13.78 14.31 4.51
N GLU A 21 14.54 13.95 5.54
CA GLU A 21 15.71 13.04 5.43
C GLU A 21 15.25 11.64 5.04
N THR A 22 14.18 11.16 5.65
CA THR A 22 13.57 9.88 5.29
C THR A 22 13.08 9.89 3.84
N ALA A 23 12.39 10.94 3.41
CA ALA A 23 11.98 11.09 2.01
C ALA A 23 13.19 11.18 1.07
N PHE A 24 14.25 11.91 1.45
CA PHE A 24 15.47 12.02 0.65
C PHE A 24 16.19 10.67 0.50
N SER A 25 16.18 9.83 1.52
CA SER A 25 16.81 8.51 1.46
C SER A 25 16.20 7.59 0.39
N MET A 26 14.96 7.85 -0.04
CA MET A 26 14.29 7.12 -1.13
C MET A 26 14.71 7.60 -2.54
N MET A 27 15.52 8.64 -2.63
CA MET A 27 15.95 9.22 -3.91
C MET A 27 17.31 8.65 -4.41
N GLU A 28 17.66 7.46 -4.00
CA GLU A 28 18.96 6.81 -4.22
C GLU A 28 19.59 7.06 -5.63
N PRO A 29 18.92 6.80 -6.76
CA PRO A 29 19.56 6.94 -8.08
C PRO A 29 19.77 8.40 -8.49
N HIS A 30 19.01 9.33 -7.92
CA HIS A 30 19.05 10.73 -8.35
C HIS A 30 20.24 11.50 -7.78
N VAL A 31 20.68 11.13 -6.58
CA VAL A 31 21.81 11.81 -5.92
C VAL A 31 23.11 11.64 -6.72
N PRO A 32 23.60 10.41 -7.00
CA PRO A 32 24.80 10.22 -7.80
C PRO A 32 24.63 10.66 -9.26
N ALA A 33 23.43 10.55 -9.82
CA ALA A 33 23.16 11.03 -11.18
C ALA A 33 23.32 12.55 -11.29
N TYR A 34 22.84 13.30 -10.30
CA TYR A 34 23.06 14.74 -10.26
C TYR A 34 24.53 15.08 -10.00
N ASP A 35 25.19 14.40 -9.04
CA ASP A 35 26.60 14.66 -8.74
C ASP A 35 27.49 14.51 -9.99
N ARG A 36 27.35 13.42 -10.72
CA ARG A 36 28.23 13.07 -11.83
C ARG A 36 27.81 13.66 -13.18
N LEU A 37 26.52 13.68 -13.45
CA LEU A 37 25.98 14.00 -14.77
C LEU A 37 25.21 15.32 -14.80
N LYS A 38 25.01 15.95 -13.64
CA LYS A 38 24.18 17.16 -13.44
C LYS A 38 22.75 16.97 -13.96
N LEU A 39 22.25 15.73 -13.92
CA LEU A 39 20.89 15.41 -14.32
C LEU A 39 19.90 15.88 -13.26
N VAL A 40 18.99 16.77 -13.63
CA VAL A 40 17.88 17.22 -12.77
C VAL A 40 16.63 16.42 -13.15
N PRO A 41 16.09 15.58 -12.23
CA PRO A 41 14.86 14.84 -12.49
C PRO A 41 13.70 15.81 -12.76
N LYS A 42 12.89 15.49 -13.77
CA LYS A 42 11.66 16.22 -14.09
C LYS A 42 10.45 15.37 -13.71
N ARG A 43 9.30 16.02 -13.61
CA ARG A 43 8.03 15.28 -13.48
C ARG A 43 7.78 14.49 -14.77
N VAL A 44 7.52 13.21 -14.62
CA VAL A 44 7.27 12.28 -15.74
C VAL A 44 5.88 11.64 -15.68
N GLY A 45 5.05 12.07 -14.72
CA GLY A 45 3.74 11.46 -14.48
C GLY A 45 3.89 9.99 -14.02
N PRO A 46 3.06 9.08 -14.51
CA PRO A 46 3.10 7.67 -14.15
C PRO A 46 4.20 6.86 -14.89
N ASN A 47 5.03 7.51 -15.68
CA ASN A 47 6.04 6.83 -16.48
C ASN A 47 7.28 6.49 -15.66
N LEU A 48 7.87 5.34 -15.92
CA LEU A 48 9.21 5.02 -15.44
C LEU A 48 10.25 5.60 -16.42
N PRO A 49 11.16 6.48 -15.97
CA PRO A 49 12.17 7.06 -16.85
C PRO A 49 13.01 6.00 -17.55
N ALA A 50 13.35 6.27 -18.81
CA ALA A 50 14.18 5.42 -19.66
C ALA A 50 13.64 3.99 -19.90
N THR A 51 12.35 3.78 -19.69
CA THR A 51 11.68 2.50 -19.99
C THR A 51 10.33 2.73 -20.69
N ALA A 52 10.02 1.93 -21.71
CA ALA A 52 8.72 1.96 -22.39
C ALA A 52 8.44 0.61 -23.07
N PRO A 53 7.15 0.20 -23.08
CA PRO A 53 6.06 0.78 -22.32
C PRO A 53 6.11 0.37 -20.84
N ASN A 54 5.94 1.33 -19.95
CA ASN A 54 5.81 1.12 -18.51
C ASN A 54 5.11 2.34 -17.90
N SER A 55 3.78 2.28 -17.79
CA SER A 55 2.96 3.40 -17.36
C SER A 55 1.56 2.95 -16.93
N LEU A 56 0.78 3.91 -16.44
CA LEU A 56 -0.66 3.78 -16.28
C LEU A 56 -1.38 4.24 -17.56
N TYR A 57 -2.27 3.42 -18.05
CA TYR A 57 -3.04 3.68 -19.26
C TYR A 57 -4.52 3.72 -18.95
N PRO A 58 -5.26 4.75 -19.42
CA PRO A 58 -6.71 4.79 -19.27
C PRO A 58 -7.37 3.73 -20.18
N SER A 59 -8.40 3.08 -19.68
CA SER A 59 -9.26 2.17 -20.41
C SER A 59 -10.51 2.89 -20.94
N ARG A 60 -11.33 2.19 -21.75
CA ARG A 60 -12.57 2.72 -22.31
C ARG A 60 -13.61 3.11 -21.25
N ASP A 61 -13.68 2.37 -20.15
CA ASP A 61 -14.57 2.57 -19.02
C ASP A 61 -14.09 3.62 -18.00
N GLY A 62 -12.96 4.29 -18.29
CA GLY A 62 -12.42 5.36 -17.46
C GLY A 62 -11.57 4.88 -16.30
N GLU A 63 -11.37 3.58 -16.16
CA GLU A 63 -10.43 2.97 -15.21
C GLU A 63 -8.99 3.09 -15.70
N TYR A 64 -8.03 2.66 -14.86
CA TYR A 64 -6.61 2.66 -15.21
C TYR A 64 -5.99 1.28 -15.08
N VAL A 65 -5.16 0.92 -16.05
CA VAL A 65 -4.36 -0.31 -16.03
C VAL A 65 -2.87 0.04 -16.07
N LEU A 66 -2.12 -0.42 -15.07
CA LEU A 66 -0.66 -0.43 -15.12
C LEU A 66 -0.21 -1.53 -16.07
N ILE A 67 0.62 -1.20 -17.06
CA ILE A 67 1.22 -2.18 -17.96
C ILE A 67 2.73 -2.00 -17.92
N ALA A 68 3.49 -3.07 -17.64
CA ALA A 68 4.93 -3.09 -17.54
C ALA A 68 5.54 -4.05 -18.58
N ALA A 69 5.69 -3.58 -19.83
CA ALA A 69 6.20 -4.37 -20.93
C ALA A 69 7.54 -3.83 -21.46
N ASN A 70 8.44 -3.47 -20.57
CA ASN A 70 9.70 -2.80 -20.89
C ASN A 70 10.79 -3.72 -21.48
N SER A 71 10.82 -5.03 -21.19
CA SER A 71 11.75 -5.95 -21.83
C SER A 71 11.31 -6.30 -23.27
N ASP A 72 12.25 -6.69 -24.13
CA ASP A 72 11.92 -6.97 -25.53
C ASP A 72 10.96 -8.17 -25.66
N VAL A 73 11.14 -9.21 -24.86
CA VAL A 73 10.27 -10.39 -24.87
C VAL A 73 8.83 -10.04 -24.44
N ILE A 74 8.68 -9.26 -23.36
CA ILE A 74 7.36 -8.85 -22.88
C ILE A 74 6.70 -7.87 -23.86
N PHE A 75 7.48 -6.96 -24.45
CA PHE A 75 6.96 -6.08 -25.48
C PHE A 75 6.43 -6.84 -26.71
N GLN A 76 7.13 -7.88 -27.17
CA GLN A 76 6.65 -8.71 -28.27
C GLN A 76 5.31 -9.39 -27.96
N ARG A 77 5.11 -9.83 -26.71
CA ARG A 77 3.81 -10.38 -26.24
C ARG A 77 2.73 -9.30 -26.28
N LEU A 78 3.01 -8.14 -25.71
CA LEU A 78 2.10 -7.00 -25.74
C LEU A 78 1.71 -6.60 -27.17
N ALA A 79 2.67 -6.49 -28.07
CA ALA A 79 2.43 -6.15 -29.49
C ALA A 79 1.48 -7.15 -30.16
N ARG A 80 1.62 -8.44 -29.88
CA ARG A 80 0.69 -9.48 -30.38
C ARG A 80 -0.71 -9.33 -29.79
N VAL A 81 -0.82 -9.08 -28.49
CA VAL A 81 -2.12 -8.85 -27.84
C VAL A 81 -2.83 -7.62 -28.38
N MET A 82 -2.09 -6.56 -28.67
CA MET A 82 -2.63 -5.35 -29.30
C MET A 82 -3.02 -5.54 -30.80
N GLY A 83 -2.69 -6.70 -31.39
CA GLY A 83 -2.87 -6.92 -32.84
C GLY A 83 -1.92 -6.10 -33.69
N ARG A 84 -0.77 -5.71 -33.16
CA ARG A 84 0.25 -4.86 -33.81
C ARG A 84 1.60 -5.57 -33.92
N PRO A 85 1.65 -6.81 -34.49
CA PRO A 85 2.90 -7.59 -34.56
C PRO A 85 4.02 -6.89 -35.38
N GLU A 86 3.68 -5.97 -36.28
CA GLU A 86 4.64 -5.20 -37.06
C GLU A 86 5.56 -4.32 -36.20
N LEU A 87 5.14 -3.96 -34.97
CA LEU A 87 5.96 -3.19 -34.05
C LEU A 87 7.18 -3.99 -33.53
N ILE A 88 7.15 -5.31 -33.66
CA ILE A 88 8.21 -6.19 -33.16
C ILE A 88 9.51 -6.02 -34.00
N ASP A 89 9.35 -5.88 -35.31
CA ASP A 89 10.46 -5.79 -36.26
C ASP A 89 10.76 -4.34 -36.68
N ASP A 90 9.95 -3.36 -36.19
CA ASP A 90 10.19 -1.95 -36.47
C ASP A 90 11.40 -1.46 -35.67
N GLU A 91 12.45 -1.00 -36.36
CA GLU A 91 13.70 -0.49 -35.76
C GLU A 91 13.46 0.59 -34.68
N ARG A 92 12.34 1.32 -34.78
CA ARG A 92 11.95 2.35 -33.80
C ARG A 92 11.54 1.74 -32.46
N TYR A 93 11.10 0.46 -32.41
CA TYR A 93 10.49 -0.18 -31.21
C TYR A 93 11.07 -1.57 -30.89
N ALA A 94 11.83 -2.18 -31.78
CA ALA A 94 12.31 -3.55 -31.64
C ALA A 94 13.16 -3.79 -30.37
N THR A 95 13.86 -2.77 -29.90
CA THR A 95 14.70 -2.88 -28.69
C THR A 95 14.23 -1.95 -27.57
N GLN A 96 14.46 -2.35 -26.31
CA GLN A 96 14.19 -1.51 -25.15
C GLN A 96 14.79 -0.10 -25.28
N ARG A 97 16.03 -0.01 -25.77
CA ARG A 97 16.73 1.26 -25.97
C ARG A 97 16.01 2.15 -27.01
N ALA A 98 15.53 1.56 -28.08
CA ALA A 98 14.83 2.30 -29.14
C ALA A 98 13.48 2.83 -28.60
N ARG A 99 12.72 2.02 -27.86
CA ARG A 99 11.47 2.42 -27.19
C ARG A 99 11.72 3.50 -26.12
N ALA A 100 12.77 3.37 -25.32
CA ALA A 100 13.14 4.35 -24.31
C ALA A 100 13.47 5.74 -24.90
N ALA A 101 13.95 5.80 -26.13
CA ALA A 101 14.14 7.06 -26.83
C ALA A 101 12.82 7.69 -27.35
N ARG A 102 11.71 6.94 -27.35
CA ARG A 102 10.40 7.32 -27.88
C ARG A 102 9.25 7.04 -26.89
N VAL A 103 9.48 7.30 -25.62
CA VAL A 103 8.51 6.97 -24.55
C VAL A 103 7.11 7.50 -24.83
N ALA A 104 7.00 8.77 -25.25
CA ALA A 104 5.69 9.39 -25.49
C ALA A 104 4.95 8.72 -26.68
N GLU A 105 5.65 8.45 -27.76
CA GLU A 105 5.10 7.77 -28.95
C GLU A 105 4.67 6.35 -28.62
N MET A 106 5.52 5.58 -27.93
CA MET A 106 5.22 4.21 -27.53
C MET A 106 4.02 4.13 -26.56
N ASN A 107 3.98 5.01 -25.58
CA ASN A 107 2.87 5.07 -24.66
C ASN A 107 1.58 5.51 -25.36
N GLY A 108 1.65 6.39 -26.35
CA GLY A 108 0.51 6.75 -27.19
C GLY A 108 -0.09 5.55 -27.93
N ILE A 109 0.73 4.71 -28.53
CA ILE A 109 0.29 3.48 -29.22
C ILE A 109 -0.41 2.52 -28.24
N VAL A 110 0.13 2.33 -27.06
CA VAL A 110 -0.50 1.47 -26.04
C VAL A 110 -1.82 2.08 -25.56
N GLN A 111 -1.85 3.40 -25.32
CA GLN A 111 -3.04 4.10 -24.89
C GLN A 111 -4.17 4.05 -25.91
N GLU A 112 -3.89 4.19 -27.19
CA GLU A 112 -4.88 4.04 -28.26
C GLU A 112 -5.57 2.66 -28.22
N TRP A 113 -4.82 1.61 -27.91
CA TRP A 113 -5.36 0.27 -27.76
C TRP A 113 -6.16 0.13 -26.46
N THR A 114 -5.64 0.59 -25.31
CA THR A 114 -6.33 0.45 -24.03
C THR A 114 -7.65 1.21 -23.99
N GLN A 115 -7.75 2.36 -24.63
CA GLN A 115 -8.99 3.15 -24.72
C GLN A 115 -10.10 2.48 -25.55
N GLN A 116 -9.80 1.40 -26.24
CA GLN A 116 -10.79 0.62 -27.01
C GLN A 116 -11.39 -0.54 -26.18
N HIS A 117 -10.80 -0.87 -25.02
CA HIS A 117 -11.15 -2.02 -24.19
C HIS A 117 -11.49 -1.62 -22.76
N GLU A 118 -12.31 -2.41 -22.08
CA GLU A 118 -12.55 -2.26 -20.65
C GLU A 118 -11.37 -2.77 -19.83
N ALA A 119 -11.14 -2.21 -18.65
CA ALA A 119 -9.99 -2.53 -17.82
C ALA A 119 -9.89 -4.03 -17.47
N LEU A 120 -11.02 -4.68 -17.19
CA LEU A 120 -11.10 -6.13 -16.94
C LEU A 120 -10.70 -6.97 -18.15
N ASP A 121 -11.13 -6.57 -19.36
CA ASP A 121 -10.76 -7.27 -20.60
C ASP A 121 -9.27 -7.10 -20.91
N ILE A 122 -8.72 -5.90 -20.72
CA ILE A 122 -7.29 -5.63 -20.86
C ILE A 122 -6.48 -6.53 -19.92
N GLU A 123 -6.84 -6.55 -18.64
CA GLU A 123 -6.15 -7.35 -17.62
C GLU A 123 -6.18 -8.85 -17.98
N ALA A 124 -7.35 -9.39 -18.33
CA ALA A 124 -7.50 -10.78 -18.69
C ALA A 124 -6.62 -11.19 -19.90
N ARG A 125 -6.66 -10.42 -20.98
CA ARG A 125 -5.84 -10.65 -22.19
C ARG A 125 -4.34 -10.57 -21.91
N LEU A 126 -3.93 -9.60 -21.10
CA LEU A 126 -2.51 -9.39 -20.79
C LEU A 126 -1.97 -10.49 -19.87
N LEU A 127 -2.76 -10.94 -18.88
CA LEU A 127 -2.40 -12.04 -18.00
C LEU A 127 -2.29 -13.35 -18.77
N GLU A 128 -3.22 -13.66 -19.68
CA GLU A 128 -3.16 -14.84 -20.56
C GLU A 128 -1.89 -14.85 -21.42
N ALA A 129 -1.46 -13.68 -21.88
CA ALA A 129 -0.23 -13.52 -22.66
C ALA A 129 1.03 -13.39 -21.78
N GLU A 130 0.92 -13.55 -20.47
CA GLU A 130 2.03 -13.37 -19.52
C GLU A 130 2.70 -11.99 -19.65
N VAL A 131 1.93 -10.93 -19.85
CA VAL A 131 2.37 -9.55 -19.82
C VAL A 131 2.05 -8.97 -18.43
N PRO A 132 3.03 -8.52 -17.65
CA PRO A 132 2.81 -7.93 -16.34
C PRO A 132 1.89 -6.71 -16.43
N CYS A 133 0.74 -6.81 -15.75
CA CYS A 133 -0.24 -5.74 -15.67
C CYS A 133 -1.02 -5.83 -14.35
N ALA A 134 -1.67 -4.74 -13.99
CA ALA A 134 -2.63 -4.70 -12.89
C ALA A 134 -3.60 -3.54 -13.08
N ARG A 135 -4.88 -3.75 -12.82
CA ARG A 135 -5.83 -2.64 -12.68
C ARG A 135 -5.51 -1.82 -11.42
N VAL A 136 -5.83 -0.54 -11.45
CA VAL A 136 -5.80 0.28 -10.24
C VAL A 136 -7.06 -0.02 -9.44
N TYR A 137 -6.90 -0.72 -8.31
CA TYR A 137 -8.01 -1.16 -7.47
C TYR A 137 -8.61 -0.02 -6.65
N THR A 138 -9.92 0.00 -6.59
CA THR A 138 -10.69 0.72 -5.57
C THR A 138 -10.83 -0.13 -4.30
N MET A 139 -11.37 0.46 -3.23
CA MET A 139 -11.72 -0.34 -2.03
C MET A 139 -12.76 -1.41 -2.35
N ALA A 140 -13.71 -1.14 -3.24
CA ALA A 140 -14.71 -2.13 -3.65
C ALA A 140 -14.05 -3.34 -4.32
N ASP A 141 -13.10 -3.11 -5.22
CA ASP A 141 -12.34 -4.19 -5.88
C ASP A 141 -11.58 -5.05 -4.86
N ILE A 142 -10.93 -4.41 -3.88
CA ILE A 142 -10.19 -5.12 -2.82
C ILE A 142 -11.12 -6.03 -2.02
N PHE A 143 -12.34 -5.57 -1.69
CA PHE A 143 -13.31 -6.35 -0.93
C PHE A 143 -13.84 -7.56 -1.70
N GLU A 144 -13.86 -7.48 -3.03
CA GLU A 144 -14.30 -8.59 -3.89
C GLU A 144 -13.16 -9.50 -4.35
N ASP A 145 -11.93 -9.03 -4.31
CA ASP A 145 -10.77 -9.77 -4.81
C ASP A 145 -10.52 -11.07 -4.01
N PRO A 146 -10.51 -12.25 -4.67
CA PRO A 146 -10.31 -13.53 -3.99
C PRO A 146 -8.91 -13.66 -3.39
N HIS A 147 -7.90 -12.98 -3.93
CA HIS A 147 -6.54 -13.03 -3.39
C HIS A 147 -6.44 -12.33 -2.03
N PHE A 148 -7.06 -11.14 -1.86
CA PHE A 148 -7.12 -10.47 -0.56
C PHE A 148 -7.87 -11.31 0.47
N LYS A 149 -8.98 -11.96 0.08
CA LYS A 149 -9.76 -12.87 0.94
C LYS A 149 -8.91 -14.10 1.33
N GLN A 150 -8.29 -14.78 0.37
CA GLN A 150 -7.45 -15.96 0.60
C GLN A 150 -6.21 -15.65 1.45
N ARG A 151 -5.71 -14.44 1.36
CA ARG A 151 -4.56 -13.98 2.14
C ARG A 151 -4.95 -13.43 3.53
N ASP A 152 -6.20 -13.54 3.96
CA ASP A 152 -6.72 -12.99 5.22
C ASP A 152 -6.36 -11.51 5.39
N MET A 153 -6.45 -10.74 4.31
CA MET A 153 -6.17 -9.30 4.36
C MET A 153 -7.41 -8.49 4.72
N LEU A 154 -8.58 -9.13 4.77
CA LEU A 154 -9.85 -8.58 5.22
C LEU A 154 -10.33 -9.41 6.41
N VAL A 155 -10.20 -8.88 7.62
CA VAL A 155 -10.48 -9.58 8.88
C VAL A 155 -11.67 -8.93 9.58
N GLN A 156 -12.66 -9.75 9.96
CA GLN A 156 -13.79 -9.27 10.78
C GLN A 156 -13.37 -9.16 12.24
N VAL A 157 -13.55 -7.99 12.81
CA VAL A 157 -13.19 -7.69 14.20
C VAL A 157 -14.43 -7.16 14.93
N PRO A 158 -14.78 -7.66 16.12
CA PRO A 158 -15.87 -7.12 16.89
C PRO A 158 -15.68 -5.63 17.21
N HIS A 159 -16.74 -4.85 17.09
CA HIS A 159 -16.74 -3.44 17.41
C HIS A 159 -17.99 -3.10 18.23
N PRO A 160 -17.87 -2.39 19.39
CA PRO A 160 -18.99 -2.13 20.30
C PRO A 160 -20.17 -1.41 19.63
N GLU A 161 -19.89 -0.50 18.73
CA GLU A 161 -20.90 0.35 18.07
C GLU A 161 -21.40 -0.25 16.74
N PHE A 162 -20.52 -0.90 15.97
CA PHE A 162 -20.82 -1.36 14.60
C PHE A 162 -21.08 -2.87 14.51
N GLY A 163 -20.97 -3.62 15.61
CA GLY A 163 -21.10 -5.07 15.66
C GLY A 163 -19.87 -5.76 15.08
N GLN A 164 -19.74 -5.84 13.77
CA GLN A 164 -18.53 -6.36 13.09
C GLN A 164 -17.96 -5.26 12.19
N LEU A 165 -16.64 -5.08 12.26
CA LEU A 165 -15.90 -4.15 11.43
C LEU A 165 -14.81 -4.90 10.68
N THR A 166 -14.76 -4.71 9.35
CA THR A 166 -13.67 -5.26 8.54
C THR A 166 -12.43 -4.40 8.69
N MET A 167 -11.34 -5.03 9.11
CA MET A 167 -10.03 -4.39 9.25
C MET A 167 -9.00 -5.06 8.35
N MET A 168 -7.90 -4.36 8.11
CA MET A 168 -6.76 -4.92 7.40
C MET A 168 -6.12 -6.04 8.21
N GLY A 169 -5.77 -7.15 7.55
CA GLY A 169 -4.95 -8.20 8.12
C GLY A 169 -3.53 -7.73 8.43
N ILE A 170 -2.83 -8.50 9.24
CA ILE A 170 -1.47 -8.17 9.69
C ILE A 170 -0.42 -8.62 8.67
N VAL A 171 0.51 -7.73 8.36
CA VAL A 171 1.69 -8.02 7.53
C VAL A 171 2.95 -7.51 8.23
N PRO A 172 4.09 -8.23 8.11
CA PRO A 172 4.23 -9.56 7.49
C PRO A 172 3.60 -10.68 8.31
N LYS A 173 3.24 -11.79 7.67
CA LYS A 173 2.72 -12.99 8.34
C LYS A 173 3.88 -13.81 8.86
N LEU A 174 4.04 -13.89 10.17
CA LEU A 174 5.09 -14.67 10.83
C LEU A 174 4.56 -16.07 11.14
N SER A 175 5.27 -17.11 10.72
CA SER A 175 4.83 -18.50 10.87
C SER A 175 4.87 -19.01 12.30
N ALA A 176 5.83 -18.56 13.11
CA ALA A 176 6.00 -19.01 14.48
C ALA A 176 5.36 -18.07 15.51
N THR A 177 5.22 -16.79 15.18
CA THR A 177 4.68 -15.75 16.07
C THR A 177 3.72 -14.86 15.28
N PRO A 178 2.56 -15.39 14.86
CA PRO A 178 1.61 -14.62 14.07
C PRO A 178 1.11 -13.41 14.85
N GLY A 179 0.95 -12.29 14.15
CA GLY A 179 0.34 -11.11 14.72
C GLY A 179 -1.15 -11.32 15.02
N GLN A 180 -1.67 -10.62 16.03
CA GLN A 180 -3.07 -10.68 16.43
C GLN A 180 -3.69 -9.28 16.45
N ILE A 181 -4.91 -9.18 15.97
CA ILE A 181 -5.74 -7.97 16.11
C ILE A 181 -6.57 -8.19 17.38
N TRP A 182 -6.26 -7.45 18.43
CA TRP A 182 -6.95 -7.62 19.71
C TRP A 182 -8.32 -6.96 19.72
N ARG A 183 -8.45 -5.82 19.05
CA ARG A 183 -9.69 -5.05 18.96
C ARG A 183 -9.63 -4.05 17.81
N ALA A 184 -10.79 -3.59 17.42
CA ALA A 184 -10.96 -2.41 16.58
C ALA A 184 -10.71 -1.13 17.40
N GLY A 185 -11.09 0.04 16.91
CA GLY A 185 -11.03 1.28 17.68
C GLY A 185 -11.87 1.22 18.93
N ALA A 186 -11.57 2.08 19.89
CA ALA A 186 -12.35 2.25 21.10
C ALA A 186 -12.93 3.67 21.17
N GLY A 187 -14.06 3.85 21.82
CA GLY A 187 -14.64 5.16 22.08
C GLY A 187 -13.74 6.03 22.95
N VAL A 188 -13.91 7.34 22.85
CA VAL A 188 -13.13 8.29 23.66
C VAL A 188 -13.40 8.05 25.14
N GLY A 189 -12.34 7.83 25.91
CA GLY A 189 -12.43 7.59 27.34
C GLY A 189 -12.66 6.13 27.76
N ALA A 190 -12.82 5.20 26.80
CA ALA A 190 -13.13 3.79 27.09
C ALA A 190 -12.13 3.12 28.06
N HIS A 191 -10.87 3.51 28.02
CA HIS A 191 -9.82 2.92 28.85
C HIS A 191 -9.22 3.89 29.87
N THR A 192 -9.75 5.10 29.99
CA THR A 192 -9.16 6.14 30.87
C THR A 192 -9.08 5.67 32.32
N ALA A 193 -10.18 5.19 32.87
CA ALA A 193 -10.22 4.73 34.27
C ALA A 193 -9.25 3.57 34.51
N ASP A 194 -9.23 2.58 33.63
CA ASP A 194 -8.37 1.39 33.75
C ASP A 194 -6.89 1.72 33.67
N VAL A 195 -6.52 2.61 32.75
CA VAL A 195 -5.12 3.06 32.63
C VAL A 195 -4.69 3.84 33.87
N LEU A 196 -5.51 4.78 34.34
CA LEU A 196 -5.19 5.56 35.54
C LEU A 196 -5.09 4.69 36.78
N ARG A 197 -6.01 3.73 36.93
CA ARG A 197 -5.99 2.76 38.04
C ARG A 197 -4.75 1.84 37.97
N SER A 198 -4.51 1.22 36.80
CA SER A 198 -3.47 0.18 36.68
C SER A 198 -2.05 0.74 36.57
N ARG A 199 -1.87 1.94 36.00
CA ARG A 199 -0.56 2.52 35.75
C ARG A 199 -0.13 3.57 36.77
N LEU A 200 -1.08 4.32 37.32
CA LEU A 200 -0.82 5.39 38.28
C LEU A 200 -1.35 5.08 39.69
N GLY A 201 -2.07 3.98 39.89
CA GLY A 201 -2.60 3.58 41.17
C GLY A 201 -3.70 4.53 41.73
N LEU A 202 -4.37 5.29 40.85
CA LEU A 202 -5.44 6.19 41.30
C LEU A 202 -6.64 5.39 41.79
N THR A 203 -7.26 5.88 42.87
CA THR A 203 -8.53 5.33 43.36
C THR A 203 -9.69 5.80 42.48
N ASP A 204 -10.81 5.07 42.54
CA ASP A 204 -12.03 5.47 41.80
C ASP A 204 -12.57 6.84 42.24
N GLU A 205 -12.35 7.23 43.50
CA GLU A 205 -12.68 8.58 43.99
C GLU A 205 -11.85 9.66 43.34
N GLN A 206 -10.54 9.43 43.20
CA GLN A 206 -9.64 10.36 42.52
C GLN A 206 -9.98 10.47 41.04
N ILE A 207 -10.29 9.37 40.38
CA ILE A 207 -10.68 9.34 38.95
C ILE A 207 -11.99 10.13 38.75
N ARG A 208 -13.02 9.89 39.61
CA ARG A 208 -14.28 10.65 39.56
C ARG A 208 -14.09 12.14 39.86
N ALA A 209 -13.18 12.50 40.75
CA ALA A 209 -12.85 13.93 40.99
C ALA A 209 -12.26 14.59 39.74
N LEU A 210 -11.30 13.97 39.11
CA LEU A 210 -10.68 14.47 37.86
C LEU A 210 -11.71 14.59 36.71
N GLU A 211 -12.63 13.65 36.60
CA GLU A 211 -13.69 13.70 35.61
C GLU A 211 -14.67 14.84 35.90
N LYS A 212 -15.08 15.01 37.18
CA LYS A 212 -15.95 16.12 37.61
C LYS A 212 -15.32 17.49 37.33
N GLU A 213 -14.00 17.60 37.44
CA GLU A 213 -13.24 18.82 37.14
C GLU A 213 -13.02 19.01 35.60
N GLY A 214 -13.47 18.06 34.78
CA GLY A 214 -13.31 18.11 33.33
C GLY A 214 -11.88 17.89 32.82
N ILE A 215 -10.98 17.39 33.68
CA ILE A 215 -9.57 17.11 33.32
C ILE A 215 -9.47 15.84 32.49
N ILE A 216 -10.32 14.86 32.77
CA ILE A 216 -10.39 13.59 32.04
C ILE A 216 -11.84 13.32 31.61
N ARG A 217 -11.97 12.38 30.67
CA ARG A 217 -13.26 11.78 30.29
C ARG A 217 -13.15 10.26 30.42
N CYS A 218 -14.08 9.66 31.13
CA CYS A 218 -14.29 8.21 31.12
C CYS A 218 -15.49 7.88 30.22
N ALA A 219 -15.49 6.71 29.59
CA ALA A 219 -16.68 6.24 28.90
C ALA A 219 -17.77 5.87 29.93
N ASP A 220 -19.03 6.05 29.56
CA ASP A 220 -20.17 5.63 30.38
C ASP A 220 -20.10 4.12 30.64
N ALA A 221 -20.32 3.70 31.88
CA ALA A 221 -20.22 2.30 32.32
C ALA A 221 -21.09 1.31 31.51
N SER A 222 -22.10 1.81 30.79
CA SER A 222 -22.98 1.00 29.93
C SER A 222 -22.31 0.50 28.65
N ALA A 223 -21.16 1.07 28.24
CA ALA A 223 -20.41 0.66 27.04
C ALA A 223 -19.31 -0.38 27.32
N ALA A 224 -18.94 -0.54 28.62
CA ALA A 224 -17.82 -1.41 29.01
C ALA A 224 -18.17 -2.90 29.09
N ASP A 225 -19.46 -3.24 29.29
CA ASP A 225 -19.89 -4.63 29.53
C ASP A 225 -19.88 -5.52 28.28
N HIS A 226 -19.71 -4.98 27.10
CA HIS A 226 -19.58 -5.78 25.87
C HIS A 226 -18.15 -6.26 25.55
N GLU A 227 -17.13 -5.76 26.25
CA GLU A 227 -15.71 -6.13 25.97
C GLU A 227 -15.21 -7.34 26.79
N ALA A 228 -15.91 -7.78 27.81
CA ALA A 228 -15.41 -8.79 28.77
C ALA A 228 -15.63 -10.25 28.33
N GLY A 229 -16.18 -10.53 27.15
CA GLY A 229 -16.53 -11.88 26.68
C GLY A 229 -15.47 -12.64 25.88
N GLY A 230 -14.29 -12.08 25.66
CA GLY A 230 -13.19 -12.73 24.93
C GLY A 230 -12.28 -13.52 25.87
N SER A 231 -12.52 -14.83 25.98
CA SER A 231 -11.66 -15.77 26.72
C SER A 231 -10.20 -15.68 26.25
N THR A 232 -9.32 -15.45 27.21
CA THR A 232 -7.86 -15.61 27.10
C THR A 232 -7.52 -17.09 26.81
N PRO A 233 -6.65 -17.42 25.88
CA PRO A 233 -6.01 -18.71 25.84
C PRO A 233 -4.85 -18.80 26.82
#